data_0512bf3bedc6ea2922bedf80b31a0803
#
_entry.id   0512bf3bedc6ea2922bedf80b31a0803
#
_cell.length_a   1.000
_cell.length_b   1.000
_cell.length_c   1.000
_cell.angle_alpha   90.00
_cell.angle_beta   90.00
_cell.angle_gamma   90.00
#
_symmetry.space_group_name_H-M   'P 1'
#
loop_
_entity.id
_entity.type
_entity.pdbx_description
1 polymer ?
#
loop_
_entity_poly.entity_id
_entity_poly.type
_entity_poly.pdbx_seq_one_letter_code
_entity_poly.pdbx_strand_id
1 'polypeptide(L)'
;MSLSVGGCMGVDLYEPPTINESRIQVEEETFFQDVAVDDVDDAYLGMLARHYTKHGGSPMDLIITYDPRSYRNTAMKATDMAASIAGSLRGYGVSKVNAGVMPIKSQGDEARLLVTYDSYNARPPEGCDNNMPGMNKSPLEHDERYKLGCSIDTLVARQVSKPSDLLGRGKTETKSDGRPISNIIDLYRVGTPNTSLDGEKASDE
;
A
#
# COMPACT_ATOMS: atom_id res chain seq x y z
N MET A 1 24.31 58.32 35.38
CA MET A 1 24.86 57.52 34.30
C MET A 1 24.31 56.06 34.47
N SER A 2 23.20 55.74 33.81
CA SER A 2 22.61 54.41 33.82
C SER A 2 22.89 53.75 32.48
N LEU A 3 23.67 52.66 32.47
CA LEU A 3 23.87 51.84 31.30
C LEU A 3 22.74 50.79 31.26
N SER A 4 21.86 50.90 30.31
CA SER A 4 20.89 49.86 29.95
C SER A 4 21.55 48.86 29.01
N VAL A 5 21.77 47.63 29.51
CA VAL A 5 22.21 46.48 28.73
C VAL A 5 21.01 45.97 27.97
N GLY A 6 20.99 46.13 26.63
CA GLY A 6 19.99 45.58 25.75
C GLY A 6 20.12 44.07 25.70
N GLY A 7 19.04 43.38 26.08
CA GLY A 7 18.94 41.92 26.02
C GLY A 7 18.99 41.43 24.57
N CYS A 8 19.68 40.33 24.35
CA CYS A 8 19.67 39.57 23.10
C CYS A 8 18.23 39.16 22.76
N MET A 9 17.76 39.56 21.58
CA MET A 9 16.58 39.00 20.96
C MET A 9 16.80 37.51 20.85
N GLY A 10 15.91 36.74 21.44
CA GLY A 10 15.85 35.27 21.24
C GLY A 10 15.67 35.00 19.76
N VAL A 11 16.70 34.44 19.15
CA VAL A 11 16.53 33.82 17.84
C VAL A 11 15.70 32.56 18.13
N ASP A 12 14.44 32.53 17.70
CA ASP A 12 13.68 31.30 17.60
C ASP A 12 14.48 30.37 16.69
N LEU A 13 15.25 29.48 17.32
CA LEU A 13 15.88 28.38 16.61
C LEU A 13 14.75 27.53 16.06
N TYR A 14 14.48 27.69 14.77
CA TYR A 14 13.63 26.82 14.02
C TYR A 14 14.10 25.38 14.29
N GLU A 15 13.34 24.63 15.06
CA GLU A 15 13.61 23.21 15.23
C GLU A 15 13.52 22.58 13.85
N PRO A 16 14.63 22.04 13.30
CA PRO A 16 14.56 21.37 12.03
C PRO A 16 13.58 20.18 12.21
N PRO A 17 12.63 20.02 11.27
CA PRO A 17 11.71 18.88 11.33
C PRO A 17 12.54 17.61 11.47
N THR A 18 12.26 16.83 12.52
CA THR A 18 12.95 15.59 12.77
C THR A 18 12.81 14.69 11.55
N ILE A 19 13.93 14.22 11.04
CA ILE A 19 14.03 13.39 9.80
C ILE A 19 13.17 12.12 9.87
N ASN A 20 12.64 11.79 11.06
CA ASN A 20 11.88 10.58 11.32
C ASN A 20 10.36 10.67 11.15
N GLU A 21 9.80 11.83 10.90
CA GLU A 21 8.37 11.93 10.64
C GLU A 21 8.12 11.65 9.14
N SER A 22 7.52 10.50 8.86
CA SER A 22 7.01 10.22 7.52
C SER A 22 6.00 11.31 7.16
N ARG A 23 6.36 12.14 6.18
CA ARG A 23 5.48 13.20 5.68
C ARG A 23 4.40 12.65 4.76
N ILE A 24 4.54 11.39 4.35
CA ILE A 24 3.59 10.71 3.48
C ILE A 24 2.37 10.32 4.30
N GLN A 25 1.21 10.74 3.84
CA GLN A 25 -0.07 10.38 4.44
C GLN A 25 -0.56 9.07 3.86
N VAL A 26 -1.13 8.21 4.71
CA VAL A 26 -1.78 6.98 4.28
C VAL A 26 -3.27 7.12 4.55
N GLU A 27 -4.05 7.09 3.48
CA GLU A 27 -5.50 7.12 3.56
C GLU A 27 -6.05 5.70 3.49
N GLU A 28 -7.01 5.43 4.36
CA GLU A 28 -7.77 4.19 4.37
C GLU A 28 -9.14 4.45 3.73
N GLU A 29 -9.44 3.73 2.68
CA GLU A 29 -10.70 3.82 1.93
C GLU A 29 -11.27 2.42 1.75
N THR A 30 -12.60 2.29 1.77
CA THR A 30 -13.24 1.02 1.41
C THR A 30 -13.30 0.90 -0.10
N PHE A 31 -12.57 -0.06 -0.65
CA PHE A 31 -12.74 -0.44 -2.05
C PHE A 31 -14.07 -1.18 -2.22
N PHE A 32 -14.88 -0.73 -3.15
CA PHE A 32 -16.13 -1.37 -3.52
C PHE A 32 -16.25 -1.44 -5.04
N GLN A 33 -16.60 -2.61 -5.53
CA GLN A 33 -16.87 -2.82 -6.94
C GLN A 33 -18.08 -3.74 -7.12
N ASP A 34 -18.94 -3.40 -8.06
CA ASP A 34 -20.13 -4.16 -8.45
C ASP A 34 -20.06 -4.43 -9.95
N VAL A 35 -19.94 -5.71 -10.33
CA VAL A 35 -19.72 -6.16 -11.72
C VAL A 35 -20.65 -7.31 -12.04
N ALA A 36 -21.16 -7.38 -13.28
CA ALA A 36 -21.88 -8.55 -13.75
C ALA A 36 -20.95 -9.78 -13.77
N VAL A 37 -21.41 -10.93 -13.31
CA VAL A 37 -20.57 -12.13 -13.26
C VAL A 37 -20.11 -12.56 -14.65
N ASP A 38 -20.89 -12.26 -15.69
CA ASP A 38 -20.54 -12.56 -17.08
C ASP A 38 -19.36 -11.73 -17.61
N ASP A 39 -19.06 -10.59 -16.97
CA ASP A 39 -17.91 -9.72 -17.29
C ASP A 39 -16.65 -10.10 -16.48
N VAL A 40 -16.75 -11.07 -15.58
CA VAL A 40 -15.64 -11.53 -14.74
C VAL A 40 -14.82 -12.55 -15.51
N ASP A 41 -13.81 -12.06 -16.22
CA ASP A 41 -12.84 -12.89 -16.92
C ASP A 41 -11.52 -13.02 -16.14
N ASP A 42 -10.61 -13.81 -16.68
CA ASP A 42 -9.29 -14.03 -16.09
C ASP A 42 -8.43 -12.74 -16.02
N ALA A 43 -8.60 -11.86 -16.99
CA ALA A 43 -7.91 -10.56 -17.03
C ALA A 43 -8.40 -9.65 -15.89
N TYR A 44 -9.72 -9.63 -15.66
CA TYR A 44 -10.34 -8.90 -14.55
C TYR A 44 -9.84 -9.43 -13.19
N LEU A 45 -9.85 -10.74 -12.99
CA LEU A 45 -9.36 -11.35 -11.75
C LEU A 45 -7.88 -11.07 -11.51
N GLY A 46 -7.05 -11.11 -12.54
CA GLY A 46 -5.64 -10.75 -12.46
C GLY A 46 -5.42 -9.27 -12.13
N MET A 47 -6.25 -8.36 -12.65
CA MET A 47 -6.21 -6.94 -12.31
C MET A 47 -6.63 -6.71 -10.85
N LEU A 48 -7.73 -7.32 -10.43
CA LEU A 48 -8.25 -7.23 -9.05
C LEU A 48 -7.22 -7.74 -8.04
N ALA A 49 -6.59 -8.90 -8.32
CA ALA A 49 -5.55 -9.48 -7.47
C ALA A 49 -4.33 -8.55 -7.33
N ARG A 50 -3.87 -7.95 -8.43
CA ARG A 50 -2.77 -6.96 -8.39
C ARG A 50 -3.13 -5.73 -7.57
N HIS A 51 -4.35 -5.20 -7.75
CA HIS A 51 -4.83 -4.06 -6.97
C HIS A 51 -4.88 -4.39 -5.48
N TYR A 52 -5.46 -5.54 -5.13
CA TYR A 52 -5.52 -6.00 -3.75
C TYR A 52 -4.13 -6.23 -3.14
N THR A 53 -3.20 -6.82 -3.89
CA THR A 53 -1.82 -7.06 -3.40
C THR A 53 -1.13 -5.75 -3.03
N LYS A 54 -1.37 -4.70 -3.81
CA LYS A 54 -0.76 -3.39 -3.58
C LYS A 54 -1.48 -2.59 -2.48
N HIS A 55 -2.80 -2.58 -2.49
CA HIS A 55 -3.61 -1.65 -1.69
C HIS A 55 -4.40 -2.33 -0.56
N GLY A 56 -4.61 -3.66 -0.63
CA GLY A 56 -5.45 -4.37 0.33
C GLY A 56 -4.88 -4.42 1.74
N GLY A 57 -5.74 -4.15 2.73
CA GLY A 57 -5.41 -4.15 4.14
C GLY A 57 -6.24 -5.13 4.98
N SER A 58 -7.45 -5.45 4.54
CA SER A 58 -8.35 -6.40 5.18
C SER A 58 -8.56 -7.64 4.30
N PRO A 59 -9.19 -8.72 4.80
CA PRO A 59 -9.67 -9.79 3.95
C PRO A 59 -10.59 -9.26 2.85
N MET A 60 -10.49 -9.84 1.65
CA MET A 60 -11.38 -9.50 0.54
C MET A 60 -12.69 -10.26 0.69
N ASP A 61 -13.80 -9.56 0.75
CA ASP A 61 -15.13 -10.12 0.77
C ASP A 61 -15.70 -10.14 -0.66
N LEU A 62 -16.07 -11.34 -1.11
CA LEU A 62 -16.72 -11.60 -2.40
C LEU A 62 -18.14 -12.06 -2.14
N ILE A 63 -19.11 -11.33 -2.67
CA ILE A 63 -20.53 -11.68 -2.53
C ILE A 63 -21.13 -11.80 -3.92
N ILE A 64 -21.66 -12.98 -4.24
CA ILE A 64 -22.45 -13.15 -5.45
C ILE A 64 -23.93 -13.04 -5.12
N THR A 65 -24.60 -12.16 -5.85
CA THR A 65 -26.03 -11.93 -5.67
C THR A 65 -26.85 -12.91 -6.52
N TYR A 66 -27.98 -13.35 -5.98
CA TYR A 66 -28.91 -14.23 -6.68
C TYR A 66 -30.36 -13.85 -6.42
N ASP A 67 -31.27 -14.18 -7.35
CA ASP A 67 -32.70 -13.98 -7.15
C ASP A 67 -33.37 -15.30 -6.76
N PRO A 68 -33.98 -15.38 -5.54
CA PRO A 68 -34.65 -16.60 -5.09
C PRO A 68 -35.81 -17.08 -6.00
N ARG A 69 -36.28 -16.19 -6.88
CA ARG A 69 -37.36 -16.52 -7.85
C ARG A 69 -36.84 -16.91 -9.23
N SER A 70 -35.56 -16.71 -9.49
CA SER A 70 -34.96 -17.05 -10.78
C SER A 70 -34.65 -18.56 -10.85
N TYR A 71 -34.91 -19.15 -11.99
CA TYR A 71 -34.50 -20.53 -12.30
C TYR A 71 -33.06 -20.57 -12.83
N ARG A 72 -32.52 -19.46 -13.30
CA ARG A 72 -31.17 -19.38 -13.89
C ARG A 72 -30.12 -18.87 -12.91
N ASN A 73 -30.50 -17.96 -12.04
CA ASN A 73 -29.65 -17.38 -11.02
C ASN A 73 -30.04 -17.91 -9.63
N THR A 74 -29.73 -19.19 -9.38
CA THR A 74 -30.09 -19.89 -8.13
C THR A 74 -29.00 -19.75 -7.08
N ALA A 75 -29.35 -19.93 -5.79
CA ALA A 75 -28.41 -19.91 -4.68
C ALA A 75 -27.26 -20.92 -4.87
N MET A 76 -27.54 -22.11 -5.36
CA MET A 76 -26.53 -23.15 -5.60
C MET A 76 -25.53 -22.69 -6.67
N LYS A 77 -26.02 -22.21 -7.80
CA LYS A 77 -25.17 -21.69 -8.87
C LYS A 77 -24.31 -20.48 -8.39
N ALA A 78 -24.90 -19.57 -7.62
CA ALA A 78 -24.18 -18.44 -7.03
C ALA A 78 -23.06 -18.92 -6.08
N THR A 79 -23.31 -19.96 -5.28
CA THR A 79 -22.30 -20.53 -4.39
C THR A 79 -21.15 -21.18 -5.17
N ASP A 80 -21.45 -21.93 -6.23
CA ASP A 80 -20.43 -22.56 -7.07
C ASP A 80 -19.57 -21.50 -7.78
N MET A 81 -20.20 -20.43 -8.29
CA MET A 81 -19.48 -19.30 -8.89
C MET A 81 -18.61 -18.57 -7.86
N ALA A 82 -19.12 -18.31 -6.66
CA ALA A 82 -18.36 -17.66 -5.58
C ALA A 82 -17.13 -18.51 -5.20
N ALA A 83 -17.29 -19.81 -5.08
CA ALA A 83 -16.19 -20.73 -4.77
C ALA A 83 -15.14 -20.77 -5.90
N SER A 84 -15.58 -20.78 -7.16
CA SER A 84 -14.71 -20.78 -8.34
C SER A 84 -13.88 -19.49 -8.41
N ILE A 85 -14.53 -18.32 -8.29
CA ILE A 85 -13.85 -17.02 -8.32
C ILE A 85 -12.86 -16.88 -7.16
N ALA A 86 -13.26 -17.28 -5.94
CA ALA A 86 -12.35 -17.28 -4.79
C ALA A 86 -11.15 -18.21 -4.99
N GLY A 87 -11.37 -19.38 -5.63
CA GLY A 87 -10.31 -20.31 -6.01
C GLY A 87 -9.31 -19.68 -6.98
N SER A 88 -9.80 -19.02 -8.03
CA SER A 88 -8.96 -18.31 -9.01
C SER A 88 -8.15 -17.18 -8.36
N LEU A 89 -8.77 -16.37 -7.49
CA LEU A 89 -8.07 -15.30 -6.78
C LEU A 89 -6.99 -15.84 -5.84
N ARG A 90 -7.22 -16.97 -5.18
CA ARG A 90 -6.18 -17.64 -4.40
C ARG A 90 -5.03 -18.12 -5.28
N GLY A 91 -5.32 -18.59 -6.49
CA GLY A 91 -4.32 -18.91 -7.51
C GLY A 91 -3.47 -17.69 -7.92
N TYR A 92 -4.04 -16.49 -7.92
CA TYR A 92 -3.33 -15.23 -8.13
C TYR A 92 -2.61 -14.68 -6.88
N GLY A 93 -2.61 -15.42 -5.76
CA GLY A 93 -1.89 -15.05 -4.55
C GLY A 93 -2.70 -14.29 -3.50
N VAL A 94 -4.01 -14.09 -3.70
CA VAL A 94 -4.89 -13.48 -2.69
C VAL A 94 -5.30 -14.54 -1.67
N SER A 95 -4.57 -14.65 -0.57
CA SER A 95 -4.79 -15.72 0.42
C SER A 95 -6.01 -15.51 1.30
N LYS A 96 -6.38 -14.26 1.59
CA LYS A 96 -7.48 -13.91 2.51
C LYS A 96 -8.72 -13.51 1.71
N VAL A 97 -9.47 -14.48 1.24
CA VAL A 97 -10.71 -14.28 0.47
C VAL A 97 -11.85 -14.98 1.19
N ASN A 98 -12.87 -14.22 1.56
CA ASN A 98 -14.15 -14.70 2.07
C ASN A 98 -15.15 -14.70 0.92
N ALA A 99 -15.80 -15.82 0.67
CA ALA A 99 -16.80 -15.93 -0.37
C ALA A 99 -18.18 -16.18 0.24
N GLY A 100 -19.17 -15.43 -0.23
CA GLY A 100 -20.54 -15.53 0.22
C GLY A 100 -21.55 -15.32 -0.89
N VAL A 101 -22.81 -15.55 -0.58
CA VAL A 101 -23.93 -15.30 -1.50
C VAL A 101 -25.00 -14.47 -0.81
N MET A 102 -25.67 -13.61 -1.57
CA MET A 102 -26.71 -12.72 -1.04
C MET A 102 -27.98 -12.76 -1.91
N PRO A 103 -29.15 -13.03 -1.32
CA PRO A 103 -30.40 -13.00 -2.06
C PRO A 103 -30.84 -11.56 -2.31
N ILE A 104 -31.13 -11.23 -3.57
CA ILE A 104 -31.74 -9.95 -3.98
C ILE A 104 -33.03 -10.23 -4.74
N LYS A 105 -34.16 -9.80 -4.17
CA LYS A 105 -35.46 -9.98 -4.79
C LYS A 105 -35.60 -9.10 -6.03
N SER A 106 -36.15 -9.66 -7.08
CA SER A 106 -36.42 -8.96 -8.35
C SER A 106 -35.17 -8.53 -9.12
N GLN A 107 -34.02 -9.14 -8.84
CA GLN A 107 -32.79 -8.95 -9.64
C GLN A 107 -32.89 -9.61 -11.01
N GLY A 108 -33.69 -10.67 -11.13
CA GLY A 108 -33.82 -11.45 -12.36
C GLY A 108 -32.73 -12.50 -12.53
N ASP A 109 -32.39 -12.79 -13.79
CA ASP A 109 -31.48 -13.87 -14.15
C ASP A 109 -30.00 -13.49 -14.09
N GLU A 110 -29.69 -12.20 -13.98
CA GLU A 110 -28.34 -11.68 -13.99
C GLU A 110 -27.70 -11.77 -12.59
N ALA A 111 -26.59 -12.49 -12.48
CA ALA A 111 -25.81 -12.55 -11.25
C ALA A 111 -24.79 -11.42 -11.20
N ARG A 112 -24.59 -10.79 -10.03
CA ARG A 112 -23.59 -9.73 -9.84
C ARG A 112 -22.58 -10.14 -8.78
N LEU A 113 -21.34 -9.75 -9.01
CA LEU A 113 -20.24 -9.92 -8.07
C LEU A 113 -19.99 -8.58 -7.37
N LEU A 114 -20.15 -8.59 -6.05
CA LEU A 114 -19.78 -7.49 -5.18
C LEU A 114 -18.43 -7.81 -4.54
N VAL A 115 -17.47 -6.91 -4.68
CA VAL A 115 -16.14 -7.04 -4.10
C VAL A 115 -15.93 -5.90 -3.12
N THR A 116 -15.51 -6.22 -1.89
CA THR A 116 -15.26 -5.22 -0.85
C THR A 116 -14.02 -5.57 -0.05
N TYR A 117 -13.18 -4.58 0.25
CA TYR A 117 -12.06 -4.68 1.18
C TYR A 117 -11.54 -3.28 1.56
N ASP A 118 -10.82 -3.18 2.67
CA ASP A 118 -10.17 -1.92 3.04
C ASP A 118 -8.90 -1.75 2.21
N SER A 119 -8.78 -0.59 1.59
CA SER A 119 -7.72 -0.21 0.67
C SER A 119 -6.92 0.96 1.26
N TYR A 120 -5.59 0.88 1.18
CA TYR A 120 -4.68 1.92 1.63
C TYR A 120 -4.02 2.61 0.45
N ASN A 121 -4.06 3.94 0.45
CA ASN A 121 -3.43 4.77 -0.56
C ASN A 121 -2.40 5.69 0.09
N ALA A 122 -1.18 5.75 -0.48
CA ALA A 122 -0.17 6.70 -0.04
C ALA A 122 -0.32 8.01 -0.82
N ARG A 123 -0.43 9.11 -0.08
CA ARG A 123 -0.48 10.46 -0.64
C ARG A 123 0.71 11.30 -0.18
N PRO A 124 1.20 12.21 -1.01
CA PRO A 124 2.19 13.18 -0.58
C PRO A 124 1.62 14.07 0.54
N PRO A 125 2.47 14.75 1.32
CA PRO A 125 2.03 15.69 2.33
C PRO A 125 1.18 16.81 1.74
N GLU A 126 0.31 17.39 2.56
CA GLU A 126 -0.51 18.55 2.17
C GLU A 126 0.34 19.68 1.59
N GLY A 127 -0.09 20.21 0.47
CA GLY A 127 0.59 21.28 -0.27
C GLY A 127 1.74 20.81 -1.15
N CYS A 128 1.96 19.48 -1.29
CA CYS A 128 2.88 18.88 -2.26
C CYS A 128 2.16 18.37 -3.53
N ASP A 129 0.84 18.47 -3.59
CA ASP A 129 0.03 18.00 -4.74
C ASP A 129 0.23 18.87 -5.99
N ASN A 130 0.67 20.10 -5.80
CA ASN A 130 0.96 20.99 -6.90
C ASN A 130 2.32 20.68 -7.50
N ASN A 131 2.31 20.57 -8.81
CA ASN A 131 3.45 20.25 -9.68
C ASN A 131 4.74 20.94 -9.27
N MET A 132 5.87 20.29 -9.63
CA MET A 132 7.21 20.85 -9.45
C MET A 132 7.25 22.33 -9.81
N PRO A 133 7.89 23.17 -8.98
CA PRO A 133 8.07 24.58 -9.31
C PRO A 133 8.75 24.70 -10.67
N GLY A 134 8.19 25.51 -11.53
CA GLY A 134 8.71 25.78 -12.88
C GLY A 134 8.06 24.98 -14.02
N MET A 135 7.19 24.02 -13.76
CA MET A 135 6.50 23.29 -14.85
C MET A 135 5.21 23.95 -15.35
N ASN A 136 4.52 24.72 -14.54
CA ASN A 136 3.19 25.25 -14.90
C ASN A 136 3.01 26.76 -14.79
N LYS A 137 4.02 27.53 -14.39
CA LYS A 137 3.88 28.98 -14.24
C LYS A 137 5.14 29.73 -14.67
N SER A 138 4.96 31.01 -14.98
CA SER A 138 6.01 31.94 -15.37
C SER A 138 7.24 31.83 -14.44
N PRO A 139 8.46 31.82 -15.01
CA PRO A 139 9.70 31.74 -14.25
C PRO A 139 9.94 32.89 -13.26
N LEU A 140 9.04 33.86 -13.19
CA LEU A 140 9.12 35.04 -12.31
C LEU A 140 8.28 34.91 -11.02
N GLU A 141 7.44 33.90 -10.89
CA GLU A 141 6.73 33.61 -9.64
C GLU A 141 7.57 32.68 -8.78
N HIS A 142 8.31 33.24 -7.84
CA HIS A 142 8.88 32.50 -6.72
C HIS A 142 7.72 32.01 -5.87
N ASP A 143 7.42 30.70 -5.97
CA ASP A 143 6.43 30.09 -5.11
C ASP A 143 7.06 29.90 -3.73
N GLU A 144 6.83 30.87 -2.83
CA GLU A 144 7.27 30.82 -1.42
C GLU A 144 6.69 29.61 -0.67
N ARG A 145 5.74 28.90 -1.29
CA ARG A 145 5.10 27.70 -0.74
C ARG A 145 5.79 26.39 -1.12
N TYR A 146 6.90 26.48 -1.87
CA TYR A 146 7.65 25.27 -2.21
C TYR A 146 8.31 24.70 -0.95
N LYS A 147 7.81 23.56 -0.52
CA LYS A 147 8.42 22.80 0.57
C LYS A 147 9.54 21.94 0.02
N LEU A 148 10.74 22.14 0.53
CA LEU A 148 11.89 21.30 0.21
C LEU A 148 11.53 19.83 0.55
N GLY A 149 11.74 18.94 -0.42
CA GLY A 149 11.42 17.50 -0.27
C GLY A 149 10.09 17.08 -0.88
N CYS A 150 9.18 18.00 -1.23
CA CYS A 150 7.90 17.66 -1.85
C CYS A 150 8.02 16.72 -3.05
N SER A 151 9.00 16.94 -3.93
CA SER A 151 9.24 16.09 -5.11
C SER A 151 9.62 14.68 -4.70
N ILE A 152 10.45 14.54 -3.67
CA ILE A 152 10.90 13.24 -3.14
C ILE A 152 9.71 12.54 -2.48
N ASP A 153 8.98 13.22 -1.60
CA ASP A 153 7.83 12.65 -0.90
C ASP A 153 6.74 12.22 -1.89
N THR A 154 6.51 13.00 -2.96
CA THR A 154 5.56 12.65 -4.03
C THR A 154 6.01 11.40 -4.80
N LEU A 155 7.29 11.32 -5.14
CA LEU A 155 7.83 10.16 -5.85
C LEU A 155 7.78 8.91 -4.97
N VAL A 156 8.13 9.01 -3.69
CA VAL A 156 8.06 7.90 -2.74
C VAL A 156 6.61 7.44 -2.57
N ALA A 157 5.65 8.37 -2.36
CA ALA A 157 4.23 8.02 -2.23
C ALA A 157 3.70 7.24 -3.44
N ARG A 158 4.14 7.60 -4.67
CA ARG A 158 3.75 6.89 -5.90
C ARG A 158 4.42 5.53 -6.07
N GLN A 159 5.64 5.36 -5.55
CA GLN A 159 6.44 4.15 -5.73
C GLN A 159 6.26 3.12 -4.62
N VAL A 160 5.63 3.49 -3.52
CA VAL A 160 5.37 2.54 -2.42
C VAL A 160 4.60 1.33 -2.94
N SER A 161 5.20 0.15 -2.76
CA SER A 161 4.62 -1.11 -3.21
C SER A 161 3.42 -1.53 -2.37
N LYS A 162 3.42 -1.17 -1.08
CA LYS A 162 2.34 -1.48 -0.14
C LYS A 162 2.15 -0.33 0.85
N PRO A 163 1.20 0.58 0.60
CA PRO A 163 0.98 1.76 1.43
C PRO A 163 0.70 1.47 2.91
N SER A 164 0.04 0.35 3.22
CA SER A 164 -0.25 -0.06 4.61
C SER A 164 1.01 -0.26 5.46
N ASP A 165 2.16 -0.58 4.85
CA ASP A 165 3.41 -0.80 5.57
C ASP A 165 3.97 0.51 6.17
N LEU A 166 3.63 1.66 5.57
CA LEU A 166 4.00 2.99 6.10
C LEU A 166 3.34 3.29 7.46
N LEU A 167 2.25 2.62 7.79
CA LEU A 167 1.59 2.75 9.09
C LEU A 167 2.31 1.98 10.21
N GLY A 168 3.41 1.30 9.92
CA GLY A 168 4.12 0.47 10.88
C GLY A 168 3.30 -0.74 11.36
N ARG A 169 2.20 -1.08 10.67
CA ARG A 169 1.35 -2.23 10.98
C ARG A 169 1.87 -3.54 10.39
N GLY A 170 2.94 -3.48 9.62
CA GLY A 170 3.64 -4.64 9.12
C GLY A 170 4.34 -5.34 10.29
N LYS A 171 3.59 -6.15 11.04
CA LYS A 171 4.24 -7.20 11.82
C LYS A 171 4.86 -8.12 10.80
N THR A 172 6.16 -7.97 10.60
CA THR A 172 6.95 -9.04 10.00
C THR A 172 6.79 -10.23 10.95
N GLU A 173 5.92 -11.16 10.62
CA GLU A 173 5.84 -12.47 11.27
C GLU A 173 7.08 -13.32 10.96
N THR A 174 8.05 -12.76 10.32
CA THR A 174 9.38 -13.32 10.35
C THR A 174 9.84 -13.15 11.79
N LYS A 175 9.75 -14.22 12.57
CA LYS A 175 10.69 -14.46 13.65
C LYS A 175 12.06 -14.43 13.00
N SER A 176 12.58 -13.24 12.73
CA SER A 176 13.97 -13.09 12.41
C SER A 176 14.64 -13.50 13.70
N ASP A 177 15.24 -14.69 13.68
CA ASP A 177 16.11 -15.08 14.78
C ASP A 177 17.21 -14.00 14.81
N GLY A 178 17.09 -13.07 15.76
CA GLY A 178 18.04 -11.97 15.91
C GLY A 178 19.47 -12.45 16.20
N ARG A 179 19.65 -13.74 16.46
CA ARG A 179 20.97 -14.35 16.75
C ARG A 179 21.94 -14.23 15.60
N PRO A 180 21.57 -14.48 14.32
CA PRO A 180 22.52 -14.27 13.22
C PRO A 180 22.94 -12.82 13.07
N ILE A 181 22.00 -11.87 13.29
CA ILE A 181 22.25 -10.42 13.17
C ILE A 181 23.14 -9.95 14.33
N SER A 182 22.88 -10.38 15.58
CA SER A 182 23.71 -10.03 16.72
C SER A 182 25.13 -10.58 16.59
N ASN A 183 25.31 -11.80 16.09
CA ASN A 183 26.61 -12.37 15.85
C ASN A 183 27.42 -11.58 14.80
N ILE A 184 26.77 -11.11 13.73
CA ILE A 184 27.42 -10.25 12.71
C ILE A 184 27.83 -8.91 13.32
N ILE A 185 26.97 -8.30 14.13
CA ILE A 185 27.27 -7.03 14.79
C ILE A 185 28.41 -7.20 15.82
N ASP A 186 28.42 -8.28 16.56
CA ASP A 186 29.48 -8.56 17.55
C ASP A 186 30.84 -8.82 16.88
N LEU A 187 30.87 -9.55 15.78
CA LEU A 187 32.08 -9.73 14.96
C LEU A 187 32.60 -8.41 14.41
N TYR A 188 31.68 -7.52 13.96
CA TYR A 188 32.04 -6.18 13.48
C TYR A 188 32.59 -5.30 14.59
N ARG A 189 32.00 -5.33 15.80
CA ARG A 189 32.45 -4.55 16.97
C ARG A 189 33.83 -5.01 17.48
N VAL A 190 34.12 -6.31 17.40
CA VAL A 190 35.40 -6.87 17.81
C VAL A 190 36.47 -6.66 16.73
N GLY A 191 36.08 -6.19 15.54
CA GLY A 191 37.07 -5.96 14.44
C GLY A 191 37.63 -7.22 13.84
N THR A 192 36.93 -8.35 13.96
CA THR A 192 37.37 -9.62 13.35
C THR A 192 37.11 -9.54 11.84
N PRO A 193 38.14 -9.69 10.99
CA PRO A 193 37.93 -9.69 9.55
C PRO A 193 37.04 -10.87 9.14
N ASN A 194 36.09 -10.63 8.21
CA ASN A 194 35.31 -11.71 7.63
C ASN A 194 36.25 -12.75 7.01
N THR A 195 35.98 -14.04 7.23
CA THR A 195 36.64 -15.10 6.48
C THR A 195 36.43 -14.84 4.99
N SER A 196 37.52 -14.84 4.21
CA SER A 196 37.42 -14.72 2.76
C SER A 196 36.46 -15.80 2.25
N LEU A 197 35.46 -15.40 1.50
CA LEU A 197 34.64 -16.34 0.75
C LEU A 197 35.60 -17.04 -0.23
N ASP A 198 35.77 -18.35 -0.09
CA ASP A 198 36.39 -19.17 -1.13
C ASP A 198 35.46 -19.11 -2.35
N GLY A 199 35.64 -18.08 -3.16
CA GLY A 199 34.99 -18.00 -4.46
C GLY A 199 35.57 -19.09 -5.33
N GLU A 200 34.73 -20.04 -5.73
CA GLU A 200 35.00 -20.92 -6.84
C GLU A 200 35.47 -20.05 -8.02
N LYS A 201 36.70 -20.25 -8.47
CA LYS A 201 37.22 -19.56 -9.64
C LYS A 201 36.41 -20.01 -10.86
N ALA A 202 35.43 -19.21 -11.26
CA ALA A 202 34.75 -19.38 -12.53
C ALA A 202 35.63 -18.88 -13.67
N SER A 203 36.72 -19.53 -13.93
CA SER A 203 37.47 -19.42 -15.19
C SER A 203 38.62 -20.41 -15.20
N ASP A 204 38.32 -21.66 -15.52
CA ASP A 204 39.23 -22.57 -16.20
C ASP A 204 38.41 -23.33 -17.23
N GLU A 205 38.22 -22.68 -18.40
CA GLU A 205 38.13 -23.31 -19.72
C GLU A 205 38.52 -22.28 -20.78
#